data_1e694f316a6c358fdadae01c69b7b946
#
_entry.id   1e694f316a6c358fdadae01c69b7b946
#
_cell.length_a   1.000
_cell.length_b   1.000
_cell.length_c   1.000
_cell.angle_alpha   90.00
_cell.angle_beta   90.00
_cell.angle_gamma   90.00
#
_symmetry.space_group_name_H-M   'P 1'
#
loop_
_entity.id
_entity.type
_entity.pdbx_description
1 polymer ?
#
loop_
_entity_poly.entity_id
_entity_poly.type
_entity_poly.pdbx_seq_one_letter_code
_entity_poly.pdbx_strand_id
1 'polypeptide(L)'
;IFTKLKKYFKWEYNSNVPQYDLNPIIYSKLKPIRSPLILVQILMMVGTLAYVYLEDYTIMQAIFQTSYTITNTGFGALNESNFKNETILFTVFLMLAGFMSLIFAVGVVIDVFTNGNLRELLRERRMLYKIARLRRHFVLCYHNEYTAQVAKQFRENQIPFVVVDSSDDIEAIAKEHGYPYFVKEEPYKEEAFLKSHLSSAKGVITLSKNISDNITLIASVRLYEKELERNPYLIIANAETHNEKVRLKKLGANKVVATPSLMAKRVSAMAISPDM
;
A
#
# COMPACT_ATOMS: atom_id res chain seq x y z
N ILE A 1 -23.99 4.57 7.62
CA ILE A 1 -24.22 5.88 8.27
C ILE A 1 -23.09 6.85 7.92
N PHE A 2 -21.81 6.44 7.93
CA PHE A 2 -20.68 7.31 7.59
C PHE A 2 -20.65 7.77 6.12
N THR A 3 -21.14 6.96 5.18
CA THR A 3 -21.20 7.31 3.75
C THR A 3 -22.26 8.38 3.44
N LYS A 4 -23.34 8.46 4.23
CA LYS A 4 -24.38 9.51 4.08
C LYS A 4 -23.97 10.85 4.68
N LEU A 5 -23.11 10.85 5.71
CA LEU A 5 -22.61 12.08 6.31
C LEU A 5 -21.56 12.81 5.43
N LYS A 6 -20.81 12.09 4.59
CA LYS A 6 -19.92 12.69 3.58
C LYS A 6 -20.66 13.57 2.55
N LYS A 7 -21.95 13.32 2.30
CA LYS A 7 -22.76 14.06 1.34
C LYS A 7 -23.23 15.44 1.86
N TYR A 8 -23.25 15.63 3.17
CA TYR A 8 -23.69 16.89 3.79
C TYR A 8 -22.57 17.89 4.09
N PHE A 9 -21.34 17.38 4.26
CA PHE A 9 -20.17 18.25 4.33
C PHE A 9 -19.47 18.15 2.96
N LYS A 10 -19.50 19.24 2.18
CA LYS A 10 -18.55 19.52 1.09
C LYS A 10 -17.14 19.60 1.74
N TRP A 11 -16.59 18.46 2.12
CA TRP A 11 -15.19 18.39 2.47
C TRP A 11 -14.42 18.57 1.19
N GLU A 12 -13.82 19.73 1.05
CA GLU A 12 -12.87 20.01 0.00
C GLU A 12 -11.91 18.84 -0.10
N TYR A 13 -11.82 18.29 -1.31
CA TYR A 13 -10.87 17.21 -1.68
C TYR A 13 -9.40 17.65 -1.52
N ASN A 14 -9.12 18.55 -0.60
CA ASN A 14 -7.83 19.18 -0.33
C ASN A 14 -7.11 18.61 0.90
N SER A 15 -7.49 17.39 1.32
CA SER A 15 -6.83 16.73 2.45
C SER A 15 -5.43 16.24 2.04
N ASN A 16 -4.43 16.56 2.88
CA ASN A 16 -3.07 16.00 2.76
C ASN A 16 -3.00 14.53 3.21
N VAL A 17 -4.13 13.84 3.28
CA VAL A 17 -4.28 12.47 3.71
C VAL A 17 -4.62 11.62 2.49
N PRO A 18 -4.01 10.43 2.33
CA PRO A 18 -4.37 9.50 1.25
C PRO A 18 -5.86 9.17 1.25
N GLN A 19 -6.46 9.12 0.08
CA GLN A 19 -7.86 8.70 -0.08
C GLN A 19 -8.02 7.20 0.07
N TYR A 20 -6.98 6.44 -0.27
CA TYR A 20 -6.92 4.99 -0.07
C TYR A 20 -6.33 4.67 1.31
N ASP A 21 -7.10 3.97 2.14
CA ASP A 21 -6.69 3.61 3.49
C ASP A 21 -6.07 2.20 3.53
N LEU A 22 -4.76 2.13 3.72
CA LEU A 22 -4.02 0.88 3.90
C LEU A 22 -4.06 0.34 5.34
N ASN A 23 -4.59 1.10 6.32
CA ASN A 23 -4.58 0.68 7.72
C ASN A 23 -5.30 -0.65 7.95
N PRO A 24 -6.48 -0.95 7.35
CA PRO A 24 -7.16 -2.22 7.51
C PRO A 24 -6.32 -3.41 7.02
N ILE A 25 -5.59 -3.22 5.91
CA ILE A 25 -4.73 -4.26 5.32
C ILE A 25 -3.53 -4.51 6.24
N ILE A 26 -2.85 -3.45 6.69
CA ILE A 26 -1.72 -3.55 7.63
C ILE A 26 -2.17 -4.21 8.93
N TYR A 27 -3.33 -3.82 9.45
CA TYR A 27 -3.87 -4.41 10.67
C TYR A 27 -4.20 -5.90 10.53
N SER A 28 -4.75 -6.32 9.39
CA SER A 28 -5.02 -7.73 9.12
C SER A 28 -3.73 -8.57 9.06
N LYS A 29 -2.64 -8.01 8.53
CA LYS A 29 -1.32 -8.65 8.50
C LYS A 29 -0.64 -8.73 9.86
N LEU A 30 -0.95 -7.82 10.78
CA LEU A 30 -0.45 -7.84 12.16
C LEU A 30 -1.31 -8.71 13.10
N LYS A 31 -2.51 -9.11 12.67
CA LYS A 31 -3.43 -9.91 13.47
C LYS A 31 -2.82 -11.21 14.05
N PRO A 32 -1.96 -11.96 13.32
CA PRO A 32 -1.35 -13.19 13.85
C PRO A 32 -0.53 -12.98 15.13
N ILE A 33 0.06 -11.78 15.34
CA ILE A 33 0.85 -11.47 16.54
C ILE A 33 0.01 -11.54 17.83
N ARG A 34 -1.32 -11.46 17.72
CA ARG A 34 -2.21 -11.55 18.88
C ARG A 34 -2.19 -12.92 19.53
N SER A 35 -2.02 -14.00 18.76
CA SER A 35 -2.07 -15.36 19.29
C SER A 35 -0.97 -15.64 20.33
N PRO A 36 0.32 -15.36 20.09
CA PRO A 36 1.35 -15.53 21.12
C PRO A 36 1.14 -14.59 22.32
N LEU A 37 0.67 -13.35 22.10
CA LEU A 37 0.39 -12.43 23.22
C LEU A 37 -0.71 -12.97 24.14
N ILE A 38 -1.79 -13.52 23.59
CA ILE A 38 -2.87 -14.14 24.37
C ILE A 38 -2.35 -15.37 25.11
N LEU A 39 -1.52 -16.20 24.45
CA LEU A 39 -0.95 -17.39 25.06
C LEU A 39 -0.08 -17.03 26.29
N VAL A 40 0.81 -16.06 26.16
CA VAL A 40 1.64 -15.57 27.26
C VAL A 40 0.76 -15.03 28.41
N GLN A 41 -0.29 -14.28 28.07
CA GLN A 41 -1.22 -13.74 29.08
C GLN A 41 -1.93 -14.83 29.85
N ILE A 42 -2.36 -15.91 29.18
CA ILE A 42 -2.98 -17.09 29.81
C ILE A 42 -1.96 -17.77 30.72
N LEU A 43 -0.73 -18.03 30.24
CA LEU A 43 0.31 -18.65 31.04
C LEU A 43 0.67 -17.81 32.29
N MET A 44 0.75 -16.49 32.15
CA MET A 44 0.96 -15.57 33.27
C MET A 44 -0.18 -15.66 34.30
N MET A 45 -1.43 -15.68 33.86
CA MET A 45 -2.58 -15.78 34.75
C MET A 45 -2.61 -17.11 35.46
N VAL A 46 -2.46 -18.24 34.74
CA VAL A 46 -2.46 -19.60 35.32
C VAL A 46 -1.30 -19.77 36.26
N GLY A 47 -0.08 -19.36 35.88
CA GLY A 47 1.09 -19.47 36.74
C GLY A 47 0.96 -18.67 38.04
N THR A 48 0.49 -17.42 37.94
CA THR A 48 0.27 -16.58 39.13
C THR A 48 -0.76 -17.19 40.07
N LEU A 49 -1.91 -17.65 39.56
CA LEU A 49 -2.92 -18.26 40.40
C LEU A 49 -2.43 -19.57 41.06
N ALA A 50 -1.68 -20.37 40.33
CA ALA A 50 -1.11 -21.60 40.85
C ALA A 50 -0.12 -21.36 42.00
N TYR A 51 0.81 -20.40 41.87
CA TYR A 51 1.76 -20.08 42.94
C TYR A 51 1.09 -19.46 44.17
N VAL A 52 0.04 -18.65 43.99
CA VAL A 52 -0.77 -18.16 45.11
C VAL A 52 -1.42 -19.32 45.86
N TYR A 53 -1.99 -20.31 45.13
CA TYR A 53 -2.71 -21.44 45.74
C TYR A 53 -1.80 -22.51 46.33
N LEU A 54 -0.68 -22.84 45.67
CA LEU A 54 0.21 -23.93 46.06
C LEU A 54 1.22 -23.51 47.13
N GLU A 55 1.75 -22.28 47.12
CA GLU A 55 2.82 -21.82 47.98
C GLU A 55 2.43 -20.62 48.85
N ASP A 56 1.15 -20.26 48.90
CA ASP A 56 0.63 -19.13 49.70
C ASP A 56 1.37 -17.80 49.41
N TYR A 57 1.87 -17.62 48.16
CA TYR A 57 2.56 -16.40 47.77
C TYR A 57 1.60 -15.22 47.70
N THR A 58 2.11 -14.03 48.04
CA THR A 58 1.40 -12.79 47.70
C THR A 58 1.29 -12.66 46.19
N ILE A 59 0.26 -11.98 45.69
CA ILE A 59 0.05 -11.78 44.23
C ILE A 59 1.31 -11.24 43.56
N MET A 60 2.04 -10.31 44.20
CA MET A 60 3.27 -9.74 43.66
C MET A 60 4.40 -10.76 43.53
N GLN A 61 4.59 -11.59 44.55
CA GLN A 61 5.57 -12.68 44.52
C GLN A 61 5.22 -13.73 43.48
N ALA A 62 3.94 -14.07 43.35
CA ALA A 62 3.46 -15.03 42.35
C ALA A 62 3.65 -14.52 40.92
N ILE A 63 3.34 -13.25 40.65
CA ILE A 63 3.62 -12.62 39.36
C ILE A 63 5.12 -12.63 39.03
N PHE A 64 5.95 -12.27 40.00
CA PHE A 64 7.41 -12.27 39.84
C PHE A 64 7.93 -13.68 39.56
N GLN A 65 7.51 -14.67 40.35
CA GLN A 65 7.87 -16.09 40.19
C GLN A 65 7.44 -16.61 38.81
N THR A 66 6.20 -16.35 38.39
CA THR A 66 5.67 -16.75 37.08
C THR A 66 6.44 -16.11 35.94
N SER A 67 6.73 -14.81 36.06
CA SER A 67 7.42 -14.05 35.02
C SER A 67 8.80 -14.63 34.73
N TYR A 68 9.62 -14.86 35.76
CA TYR A 68 10.95 -15.37 35.52
C TYR A 68 10.96 -16.87 35.13
N THR A 69 9.96 -17.65 35.56
CA THR A 69 9.78 -19.05 35.14
C THR A 69 9.47 -19.14 33.65
N ILE A 70 8.52 -18.33 33.14
CA ILE A 70 8.16 -18.30 31.70
C ILE A 70 9.30 -17.75 30.84
N THR A 71 10.03 -16.75 31.34
CA THR A 71 11.13 -16.12 30.58
C THR A 71 12.45 -16.87 30.67
N ASN A 72 12.56 -17.90 31.51
CA ASN A 72 13.77 -18.68 31.75
C ASN A 72 15.00 -17.83 32.12
N THR A 73 14.79 -16.73 32.85
CA THR A 73 15.87 -15.79 33.19
C THR A 73 16.85 -16.32 34.27
N GLY A 74 16.50 -17.41 34.97
CA GLY A 74 17.43 -18.12 35.85
C GLY A 74 17.73 -17.42 37.17
N PHE A 75 16.85 -16.54 37.67
CA PHE A 75 17.05 -15.87 38.96
C PHE A 75 16.93 -16.76 40.20
N GLY A 76 16.45 -18.02 40.03
CA GLY A 76 16.13 -18.91 41.13
C GLY A 76 14.73 -18.69 41.73
N ALA A 77 14.20 -19.67 42.40
CA ALA A 77 12.91 -19.54 43.07
C ALA A 77 13.03 -18.75 44.37
N LEU A 78 11.95 -18.03 44.72
CA LEU A 78 11.92 -17.23 45.96
C LEU A 78 12.14 -18.09 47.23
N ASN A 79 11.73 -19.37 47.21
CA ASN A 79 11.85 -20.32 48.36
C ASN A 79 12.13 -21.74 47.84
N GLU A 80 13.20 -21.96 47.06
CA GLU A 80 13.50 -23.23 46.40
C GLU A 80 13.55 -24.44 47.39
N SER A 81 14.08 -24.22 48.59
CA SER A 81 14.29 -25.29 49.59
C SER A 81 12.96 -25.84 50.19
N ASN A 82 11.85 -25.18 50.02
CA ASN A 82 10.59 -25.48 50.65
C ASN A 82 9.41 -25.80 49.67
N PHE A 83 9.73 -25.91 48.35
CA PHE A 83 8.67 -26.23 47.37
C PHE A 83 8.09 -27.61 47.62
N LYS A 84 6.76 -27.71 47.64
CA LYS A 84 6.03 -28.96 47.60
C LYS A 84 6.29 -29.69 46.29
N ASN A 85 6.27 -31.03 46.30
CA ASN A 85 6.49 -31.82 45.09
C ASN A 85 5.52 -31.43 43.93
N GLU A 86 4.30 -31.07 44.26
CA GLU A 86 3.27 -30.63 43.33
C GLU A 86 3.70 -29.29 42.62
N THR A 87 4.23 -28.36 43.37
CA THR A 87 4.73 -27.10 42.89
C THR A 87 5.95 -27.28 41.97
N ILE A 88 6.85 -28.21 42.33
CA ILE A 88 8.03 -28.53 41.47
C ILE A 88 7.55 -29.06 40.13
N LEU A 89 6.62 -30.04 40.14
CA LEU A 89 6.07 -30.59 38.89
C LEU A 89 5.37 -29.53 38.05
N PHE A 90 4.55 -28.67 38.68
CA PHE A 90 3.88 -27.56 38.02
C PHE A 90 4.88 -26.57 37.41
N THR A 91 5.95 -26.23 38.15
CA THR A 91 6.99 -25.30 37.68
C THR A 91 7.71 -25.85 36.47
N VAL A 92 8.10 -27.13 36.44
CA VAL A 92 8.68 -27.79 35.28
C VAL A 92 7.76 -27.71 34.06
N PHE A 93 6.48 -28.00 34.26
CA PHE A 93 5.49 -27.86 33.19
C PHE A 93 5.37 -26.43 32.69
N LEU A 94 5.32 -25.46 33.59
CA LEU A 94 5.25 -24.03 33.25
C LEU A 94 6.51 -23.54 32.51
N MET A 95 7.70 -24.02 32.87
CA MET A 95 8.95 -23.74 32.17
C MET A 95 8.90 -24.25 30.72
N LEU A 96 8.48 -25.50 30.52
CA LEU A 96 8.34 -26.07 29.18
C LEU A 96 7.30 -25.32 28.34
N ALA A 97 6.14 -25.02 28.92
CA ALA A 97 5.09 -24.25 28.25
C ALA A 97 5.57 -22.82 27.90
N GLY A 98 6.29 -22.16 28.80
CA GLY A 98 6.90 -20.84 28.57
C GLY A 98 7.89 -20.86 27.44
N PHE A 99 8.81 -21.84 27.42
CA PHE A 99 9.79 -21.99 26.35
C PHE A 99 9.14 -22.24 24.99
N MET A 100 8.16 -23.16 24.92
CA MET A 100 7.41 -23.42 23.68
C MET A 100 6.63 -22.18 23.21
N SER A 101 6.06 -21.42 24.15
CA SER A 101 5.38 -20.16 23.84
C SER A 101 6.33 -19.12 23.24
N LEU A 102 7.57 -19.03 23.73
CA LEU A 102 8.58 -18.12 23.20
C LEU A 102 8.98 -18.51 21.78
N ILE A 103 9.25 -19.79 21.52
CA ILE A 103 9.57 -20.29 20.16
C ILE A 103 8.40 -19.97 19.20
N PHE A 104 7.18 -20.23 19.64
CA PHE A 104 5.99 -19.91 18.85
C PHE A 104 5.87 -18.40 18.56
N ALA A 105 6.11 -17.55 19.55
CA ALA A 105 6.08 -16.08 19.37
C ALA A 105 7.12 -15.60 18.36
N VAL A 106 8.35 -16.11 18.46
CA VAL A 106 9.44 -15.79 17.51
C VAL A 106 9.06 -16.25 16.10
N GLY A 107 8.52 -17.47 15.95
CA GLY A 107 8.06 -18.00 14.67
C GLY A 107 6.98 -17.11 14.02
N VAL A 108 5.97 -16.69 14.77
CA VAL A 108 4.91 -15.79 14.28
C VAL A 108 5.47 -14.42 13.89
N VAL A 109 6.40 -13.87 14.67
CA VAL A 109 7.05 -12.59 14.32
C VAL A 109 7.81 -12.72 13.01
N ILE A 110 8.63 -13.75 12.86
CA ILE A 110 9.37 -14.01 11.60
C ILE A 110 8.39 -14.16 10.43
N ASP A 111 7.34 -14.95 10.58
CA ASP A 111 6.32 -15.16 9.54
C ASP A 111 5.69 -13.83 9.08
N VAL A 112 5.26 -12.98 10.02
CA VAL A 112 4.66 -11.67 9.70
C VAL A 112 5.63 -10.77 8.93
N PHE A 113 6.93 -10.78 9.28
CA PHE A 113 7.93 -9.95 8.60
C PHE A 113 8.38 -10.52 7.25
N THR A 114 8.41 -11.84 7.11
CA THR A 114 8.91 -12.51 5.88
C THR A 114 7.79 -12.72 4.87
N ASN A 115 6.67 -13.31 5.29
CA ASN A 115 5.57 -13.68 4.41
C ASN A 115 4.45 -12.62 4.34
N GLY A 116 4.43 -11.70 5.28
CA GLY A 116 3.38 -10.67 5.38
C GLY A 116 3.52 -9.50 4.42
N ASN A 117 4.61 -9.41 3.63
CA ASN A 117 4.92 -8.26 2.78
C ASN A 117 4.77 -6.91 3.50
N LEU A 118 4.94 -6.92 4.83
CA LEU A 118 4.71 -5.74 5.67
C LEU A 118 5.63 -4.58 5.27
N ARG A 119 6.86 -4.87 4.86
CA ARG A 119 7.83 -3.85 4.38
C ARG A 119 7.31 -3.16 3.11
N GLU A 120 6.73 -3.92 2.18
CA GLU A 120 6.15 -3.41 0.94
C GLU A 120 4.94 -2.51 1.25
N LEU A 121 4.00 -2.98 2.09
CA LEU A 121 2.84 -2.20 2.52
C LEU A 121 3.23 -0.89 3.24
N LEU A 122 4.25 -0.92 4.10
CA LEU A 122 4.73 0.29 4.77
C LEU A 122 5.40 1.26 3.78
N ARG A 123 6.08 0.76 2.75
CA ARG A 123 6.66 1.56 1.67
C ARG A 123 5.56 2.18 0.81
N GLU A 124 4.56 1.37 0.40
CA GLU A 124 3.39 1.85 -0.32
C GLU A 124 2.66 2.94 0.47
N ARG A 125 2.40 2.71 1.75
CA ARG A 125 1.80 3.72 2.63
C ARG A 125 2.56 5.05 2.63
N ARG A 126 3.90 5.01 2.74
CA ARG A 126 4.73 6.23 2.69
C ARG A 126 4.62 6.92 1.33
N MET A 127 4.55 6.16 0.24
CA MET A 127 4.37 6.67 -1.11
C MET A 127 3.01 7.38 -1.23
N LEU A 128 1.92 6.76 -0.77
CA LEU A 128 0.57 7.35 -0.81
C LEU A 128 0.50 8.68 -0.02
N TYR A 129 1.17 8.79 1.13
CA TYR A 129 1.24 10.06 1.87
C TYR A 129 2.01 11.15 1.11
N LYS A 130 3.02 10.81 0.33
CA LYS A 130 3.72 11.76 -0.54
C LYS A 130 2.82 12.19 -1.71
N ILE A 131 2.13 11.24 -2.35
CA ILE A 131 1.19 11.48 -3.46
C ILE A 131 0.02 12.36 -3.01
N ALA A 132 -0.53 12.13 -1.81
CA ALA A 132 -1.62 12.90 -1.26
C ALA A 132 -1.31 14.40 -1.08
N ARG A 133 -0.04 14.78 -1.03
CA ARG A 133 0.40 16.19 -0.96
C ARG A 133 0.52 16.84 -2.34
N LEU A 134 0.49 16.06 -3.42
CA LEU A 134 0.57 16.61 -4.77
C LEU A 134 -0.73 17.36 -5.12
N ARG A 135 -0.57 18.44 -5.87
CA ARG A 135 -1.68 19.24 -6.40
C ARG A 135 -1.44 19.50 -7.88
N ARG A 136 -2.52 19.42 -8.65
CA ARG A 136 -2.50 19.66 -10.09
C ARG A 136 -1.45 18.82 -10.82
N HIS A 137 -1.13 17.65 -10.31
CA HIS A 137 -0.23 16.68 -10.93
C HIS A 137 -0.92 15.96 -12.10
N PHE A 138 -0.12 15.27 -12.92
CA PHE A 138 -0.62 14.38 -13.96
C PHE A 138 -0.51 12.93 -13.51
N VAL A 139 -1.48 12.11 -13.91
CA VAL A 139 -1.42 10.66 -13.75
C VAL A 139 -1.05 10.06 -15.10
N LEU A 140 0.12 9.41 -15.18
CA LEU A 140 0.63 8.71 -16.36
C LEU A 140 0.29 7.23 -16.22
N CYS A 141 -0.56 6.72 -17.10
CA CYS A 141 -1.06 5.36 -17.05
C CYS A 141 -0.40 4.48 -18.10
N TYR A 142 -0.11 3.24 -17.73
CA TYR A 142 0.57 2.21 -18.54
C TYR A 142 2.01 2.60 -18.89
N HIS A 143 2.96 1.95 -18.21
CA HIS A 143 4.38 2.14 -18.49
C HIS A 143 4.74 1.55 -19.86
N ASN A 144 5.43 2.36 -20.66
CA ASN A 144 6.09 1.98 -21.90
C ASN A 144 7.13 3.05 -22.28
N GLU A 145 7.82 2.88 -23.40
CA GLU A 145 8.82 3.82 -23.87
C GLU A 145 8.30 5.27 -24.01
N TYR A 146 7.05 5.43 -24.47
CA TYR A 146 6.44 6.77 -24.61
C TYR A 146 6.19 7.41 -23.24
N THR A 147 5.67 6.61 -22.30
CA THR A 147 5.47 7.07 -20.92
C THR A 147 6.78 7.46 -20.26
N ALA A 148 7.84 6.68 -20.48
CA ALA A 148 9.18 6.97 -19.96
C ALA A 148 9.73 8.30 -20.52
N GLN A 149 9.55 8.58 -21.82
CA GLN A 149 9.96 9.83 -22.44
C GLN A 149 9.16 11.03 -21.92
N VAL A 150 7.84 10.89 -21.77
CA VAL A 150 6.99 11.94 -21.21
C VAL A 150 7.36 12.21 -19.74
N ALA A 151 7.58 11.17 -18.95
CA ALA A 151 8.02 11.29 -17.57
C ALA A 151 9.35 12.00 -17.43
N LYS A 152 10.32 11.73 -18.34
CA LYS A 152 11.60 12.44 -18.40
C LYS A 152 11.40 13.94 -18.65
N GLN A 153 10.59 14.30 -19.64
CA GLN A 153 10.27 15.69 -19.96
C GLN A 153 9.52 16.40 -18.81
N PHE A 154 8.61 15.69 -18.13
CA PHE A 154 7.90 16.25 -16.98
C PHE A 154 8.85 16.54 -15.82
N ARG A 155 9.82 15.65 -15.58
CA ARG A 155 10.82 15.84 -14.54
C ARG A 155 11.73 17.03 -14.86
N GLU A 156 12.21 17.14 -16.10
CA GLU A 156 13.06 18.26 -16.56
C GLU A 156 12.34 19.61 -16.41
N ASN A 157 11.03 19.64 -16.65
CA ASN A 157 10.19 20.82 -16.51
C ASN A 157 9.53 20.98 -15.13
N GLN A 158 9.90 20.17 -14.14
CA GLN A 158 9.37 20.20 -12.77
C GLN A 158 7.84 20.04 -12.70
N ILE A 159 7.24 19.35 -13.66
CA ILE A 159 5.81 19.05 -13.68
C ILE A 159 5.56 17.82 -12.76
N PRO A 160 4.75 17.93 -11.70
CA PRO A 160 4.49 16.81 -10.81
C PRO A 160 3.65 15.74 -11.53
N PHE A 161 4.03 14.48 -11.38
CA PHE A 161 3.32 13.35 -11.97
C PHE A 161 3.42 12.10 -11.10
N VAL A 162 2.49 11.18 -11.31
CA VAL A 162 2.43 9.84 -10.71
C VAL A 162 2.31 8.84 -11.85
N VAL A 163 3.12 7.79 -11.85
CA VAL A 163 3.00 6.69 -12.82
C VAL A 163 2.15 5.59 -12.21
N VAL A 164 1.17 5.08 -12.95
CA VAL A 164 0.29 3.98 -12.54
C VAL A 164 0.41 2.84 -13.55
N ASP A 165 0.80 1.68 -13.05
CA ASP A 165 0.98 0.48 -13.88
C ASP A 165 0.75 -0.78 -13.02
N SER A 166 0.25 -1.85 -13.63
CA SER A 166 -0.04 -3.11 -12.95
C SER A 166 1.15 -4.07 -12.87
N SER A 167 2.26 -3.74 -13.53
CA SER A 167 3.46 -4.58 -13.57
C SER A 167 4.02 -4.84 -12.16
N ASP A 168 4.41 -6.08 -11.91
CA ASP A 168 5.08 -6.47 -10.67
C ASP A 168 6.42 -5.75 -10.49
N ASP A 169 7.09 -5.42 -11.58
CA ASP A 169 8.40 -4.78 -11.61
C ASP A 169 8.35 -3.25 -11.58
N ILE A 170 7.17 -2.64 -11.41
CA ILE A 170 7.02 -1.16 -11.48
C ILE A 170 7.97 -0.42 -10.53
N GLU A 171 8.34 -1.01 -9.39
CA GLU A 171 9.32 -0.41 -8.49
C GLU A 171 10.73 -0.37 -9.08
N ALA A 172 11.16 -1.44 -9.75
CA ALA A 172 12.45 -1.50 -10.44
C ALA A 172 12.47 -0.52 -11.61
N ILE A 173 11.40 -0.51 -12.41
CA ILE A 173 11.18 0.41 -13.52
C ILE A 173 11.22 1.88 -13.03
N ALA A 174 10.56 2.16 -11.91
CA ALA A 174 10.54 3.51 -11.34
C ALA A 174 11.92 3.99 -10.89
N LYS A 175 12.77 3.08 -10.39
CA LYS A 175 14.15 3.41 -10.04
C LYS A 175 15.00 3.65 -11.30
N GLU A 176 14.87 2.81 -12.31
CA GLU A 176 15.60 2.91 -13.56
C GLU A 176 15.29 4.22 -14.30
N HIS A 177 14.01 4.54 -14.46
CA HIS A 177 13.55 5.73 -15.16
C HIS A 177 13.46 6.98 -14.28
N GLY A 178 13.74 6.85 -12.96
CA GLY A 178 13.71 7.97 -12.00
C GLY A 178 12.31 8.53 -11.76
N TYR A 179 11.27 7.70 -11.69
CA TYR A 179 9.93 8.16 -11.36
C TYR A 179 9.85 8.55 -9.89
N PRO A 180 9.43 9.78 -9.56
CA PRO A 180 9.35 10.23 -8.18
C PRO A 180 8.23 9.56 -7.40
N TYR A 181 7.13 9.22 -8.10
CA TYR A 181 5.94 8.60 -7.54
C TYR A 181 5.39 7.55 -8.50
N PHE A 182 5.04 6.39 -7.94
CA PHE A 182 4.41 5.31 -8.70
C PHE A 182 3.35 4.61 -7.85
N VAL A 183 2.40 3.97 -8.52
CA VAL A 183 1.34 3.16 -7.94
C VAL A 183 1.27 1.85 -8.72
N LYS A 184 1.36 0.72 -8.00
CA LYS A 184 1.18 -0.61 -8.54
C LYS A 184 -0.30 -0.96 -8.48
N GLU A 185 -1.03 -0.72 -9.55
CA GLU A 185 -2.45 -1.05 -9.66
C GLU A 185 -2.87 -0.99 -11.13
N GLU A 186 -3.96 -1.67 -11.48
CA GLU A 186 -4.59 -1.54 -12.79
C GLU A 186 -5.12 -0.12 -12.99
N PRO A 187 -4.64 0.64 -14.00
CA PRO A 187 -4.93 2.07 -14.11
C PRO A 187 -6.40 2.45 -14.22
N TYR A 188 -7.28 1.54 -14.67
CA TYR A 188 -8.71 1.80 -14.84
C TYR A 188 -9.54 1.53 -13.58
N LYS A 189 -8.94 0.92 -12.54
CA LYS A 189 -9.66 0.62 -11.28
C LYS A 189 -9.80 1.85 -10.40
N GLU A 190 -10.88 1.91 -9.63
CA GLU A 190 -11.11 2.96 -8.64
C GLU A 190 -9.97 3.06 -7.61
N GLU A 191 -9.41 1.91 -7.20
CA GLU A 191 -8.27 1.87 -6.29
C GLU A 191 -7.06 2.64 -6.83
N ALA A 192 -6.77 2.57 -8.13
CA ALA A 192 -5.72 3.33 -8.77
C ALA A 192 -5.99 4.84 -8.70
N PHE A 193 -7.26 5.26 -8.85
CA PHE A 193 -7.67 6.66 -8.75
C PHE A 193 -7.49 7.20 -7.33
N LEU A 194 -7.88 6.41 -6.33
CA LEU A 194 -7.70 6.76 -4.92
C LEU A 194 -6.22 6.80 -4.53
N LYS A 195 -5.43 5.80 -4.93
CA LYS A 195 -4.00 5.71 -4.65
C LYS A 195 -3.19 6.81 -5.34
N SER A 196 -3.51 7.15 -6.59
CA SER A 196 -2.86 8.23 -7.34
C SER A 196 -3.37 9.63 -6.97
N HIS A 197 -4.33 9.71 -6.04
CA HIS A 197 -4.97 10.97 -5.63
C HIS A 197 -5.54 11.76 -6.82
N LEU A 198 -6.22 11.04 -7.73
CA LEU A 198 -6.74 11.57 -8.97
C LEU A 198 -7.69 12.75 -8.73
N SER A 199 -8.41 12.79 -7.60
CA SER A 199 -9.32 13.88 -7.23
C SER A 199 -8.67 15.27 -7.28
N SER A 200 -7.37 15.39 -7.00
CA SER A 200 -6.61 16.64 -7.05
C SER A 200 -5.69 16.78 -8.27
N ALA A 201 -5.73 15.80 -9.19
CA ALA A 201 -4.94 15.83 -10.41
C ALA A 201 -5.44 16.85 -11.42
N LYS A 202 -4.56 17.33 -12.28
CA LYS A 202 -4.87 18.18 -13.43
C LYS A 202 -5.43 17.38 -14.60
N GLY A 203 -4.94 16.15 -14.79
CA GLY A 203 -5.34 15.31 -15.89
C GLY A 203 -4.69 13.95 -15.88
N VAL A 204 -5.12 13.13 -16.83
CA VAL A 204 -4.67 11.76 -17.05
C VAL A 204 -4.07 11.63 -18.44
N ILE A 205 -2.95 10.93 -18.53
CA ILE A 205 -2.28 10.65 -19.80
C ILE A 205 -2.17 9.14 -19.94
N THR A 206 -2.76 8.60 -20.99
CA THR A 206 -2.70 7.18 -21.32
C THR A 206 -2.01 6.98 -22.67
N LEU A 207 -0.91 6.27 -22.63
CA LEU A 207 -0.07 6.03 -23.82
C LEU A 207 0.03 4.53 -24.15
N SER A 208 -0.93 3.71 -23.69
CA SER A 208 -0.96 2.29 -24.03
C SER A 208 -1.03 2.10 -25.56
N LYS A 209 -0.28 1.12 -26.06
CA LYS A 209 -0.38 0.66 -27.45
C LYS A 209 -1.68 -0.11 -27.69
N ASN A 210 -2.29 -0.65 -26.62
CA ASN A 210 -3.57 -1.34 -26.70
C ASN A 210 -4.72 -0.35 -26.61
N ILE A 211 -5.54 -0.28 -27.64
CA ILE A 211 -6.71 0.59 -27.71
C ILE A 211 -7.75 0.29 -26.61
N SER A 212 -7.88 -0.98 -26.22
CA SER A 212 -8.84 -1.39 -25.19
C SER A 212 -8.51 -0.78 -23.83
N ASP A 213 -7.22 -0.72 -23.46
CA ASP A 213 -6.76 -0.11 -22.21
C ASP A 213 -7.09 1.39 -22.21
N ASN A 214 -6.84 2.07 -23.33
CA ASN A 214 -7.14 3.49 -23.47
C ASN A 214 -8.64 3.76 -23.39
N ILE A 215 -9.48 2.93 -24.02
CA ILE A 215 -10.94 3.03 -23.96
C ILE A 215 -11.43 2.85 -22.53
N THR A 216 -11.01 1.76 -21.88
CA THR A 216 -11.44 1.41 -20.52
C THR A 216 -11.04 2.51 -19.53
N LEU A 217 -9.81 2.98 -19.61
CA LEU A 217 -9.32 4.04 -18.72
C LEU A 217 -10.11 5.35 -18.92
N ILE A 218 -10.29 5.80 -20.17
CA ILE A 218 -11.03 7.04 -20.45
C ILE A 218 -12.46 6.94 -19.92
N ALA A 219 -13.14 5.82 -20.17
CA ALA A 219 -14.51 5.61 -19.68
C ALA A 219 -14.56 5.64 -18.14
N SER A 220 -13.65 4.93 -17.47
CA SER A 220 -13.58 4.89 -16.01
C SER A 220 -13.28 6.26 -15.40
N VAL A 221 -12.34 7.02 -15.98
CA VAL A 221 -12.03 8.38 -15.52
C VAL A 221 -13.22 9.32 -15.69
N ARG A 222 -13.96 9.22 -16.81
CA ARG A 222 -15.16 10.04 -17.03
C ARG A 222 -16.31 9.70 -16.11
N LEU A 223 -16.46 8.41 -15.74
CA LEU A 223 -17.42 7.99 -14.71
C LEU A 223 -17.03 8.55 -13.34
N TYR A 224 -15.79 8.37 -12.95
CA TYR A 224 -15.27 8.87 -11.68
C TYR A 224 -15.38 10.40 -11.54
N GLU A 225 -15.17 11.12 -12.63
CA GLU A 225 -15.34 12.57 -12.71
C GLU A 225 -16.79 13.00 -12.40
N LYS A 226 -17.79 12.25 -12.94
CA LYS A 226 -19.21 12.49 -12.66
C LYS A 226 -19.56 12.20 -11.20
N GLU A 227 -19.01 11.16 -10.63
CA GLU A 227 -19.22 10.82 -9.20
C GLU A 227 -18.67 11.90 -8.26
N LEU A 228 -17.58 12.56 -8.64
CA LEU A 228 -16.97 13.64 -7.88
C LEU A 228 -17.64 15.00 -8.11
N GLU A 229 -18.57 15.13 -9.05
CA GLU A 229 -19.22 16.40 -9.44
C GLU A 229 -18.19 17.52 -9.71
N ARG A 230 -17.07 17.18 -10.35
CA ARG A 230 -15.95 18.11 -10.57
C ARG A 230 -15.83 18.58 -12.02
N ASN A 231 -15.01 19.61 -12.22
CA ASN A 231 -14.61 20.04 -13.56
C ASN A 231 -13.87 18.92 -14.32
N PRO A 232 -14.07 18.80 -15.64
CA PRO A 232 -13.49 17.75 -16.46
C PRO A 232 -11.97 17.68 -16.37
N TYR A 233 -11.44 16.45 -16.24
CA TYR A 233 -10.02 16.19 -16.33
C TYR A 233 -9.50 16.42 -17.76
N LEU A 234 -8.27 16.91 -17.88
CA LEU A 234 -7.58 16.88 -19.15
C LEU A 234 -7.13 15.43 -19.44
N ILE A 235 -7.76 14.77 -20.39
CA ILE A 235 -7.38 13.42 -20.83
C ILE A 235 -6.62 13.49 -22.14
N ILE A 236 -5.40 12.98 -22.15
CA ILE A 236 -4.55 12.84 -23.34
C ILE A 236 -4.34 11.35 -23.58
N ALA A 237 -4.62 10.89 -24.80
CA ALA A 237 -4.49 9.50 -25.17
C ALA A 237 -3.65 9.30 -26.43
N ASN A 238 -3.04 8.10 -26.57
CA ASN A 238 -2.39 7.66 -27.79
C ASN A 238 -3.38 6.90 -28.68
N ALA A 239 -3.21 7.01 -29.98
CA ALA A 239 -3.90 6.24 -31.00
C ALA A 239 -2.92 5.82 -32.09
N GLU A 240 -3.04 4.63 -32.61
CA GLU A 240 -2.24 4.16 -33.75
C GLU A 240 -2.91 4.46 -35.09
N THR A 241 -4.23 4.48 -35.13
CA THR A 241 -5.00 4.70 -36.35
C THR A 241 -5.90 5.94 -36.25
N HIS A 242 -6.30 6.46 -37.40
CA HIS A 242 -7.26 7.55 -37.47
C HIS A 242 -8.62 7.19 -36.87
N ASN A 243 -9.09 5.95 -37.08
CA ASN A 243 -10.35 5.47 -36.54
C ASN A 243 -10.31 5.40 -35.01
N GLU A 244 -9.22 4.95 -34.43
CA GLU A 244 -9.00 4.96 -32.98
C GLU A 244 -9.04 6.38 -32.42
N LYS A 245 -8.36 7.32 -33.07
CA LYS A 245 -8.38 8.74 -32.70
C LYS A 245 -9.80 9.29 -32.62
N VAL A 246 -10.64 8.97 -33.62
CA VAL A 246 -12.05 9.39 -33.63
C VAL A 246 -12.82 8.75 -32.49
N ARG A 247 -12.62 7.44 -32.25
CA ARG A 247 -13.26 6.70 -31.15
C ARG A 247 -12.90 7.28 -29.79
N LEU A 248 -11.62 7.48 -29.50
CA LEU A 248 -11.14 7.98 -28.21
C LEU A 248 -11.65 9.41 -27.95
N LYS A 249 -11.74 10.26 -28.99
CA LYS A 249 -12.35 11.58 -28.87
C LYS A 249 -13.83 11.51 -28.52
N LYS A 250 -14.60 10.62 -29.17
CA LYS A 250 -16.02 10.41 -28.88
C LYS A 250 -16.27 9.91 -27.46
N LEU A 251 -15.34 9.13 -26.91
CA LEU A 251 -15.38 8.64 -25.52
C LEU A 251 -15.03 9.73 -24.50
N GLY A 252 -14.52 10.86 -24.95
CA GLY A 252 -14.22 11.98 -24.06
C GLY A 252 -12.76 12.33 -23.89
N ALA A 253 -11.83 11.76 -24.68
CA ALA A 253 -10.44 12.23 -24.65
C ALA A 253 -10.37 13.67 -25.20
N ASN A 254 -9.73 14.58 -24.46
CA ASN A 254 -9.57 15.97 -24.86
C ASN A 254 -8.56 16.12 -26.01
N LYS A 255 -7.46 15.37 -25.92
CA LYS A 255 -6.42 15.35 -26.94
C LYS A 255 -6.04 13.91 -27.24
N VAL A 256 -5.93 13.59 -28.52
CA VAL A 256 -5.48 12.27 -28.99
C VAL A 256 -4.33 12.46 -29.95
N VAL A 257 -3.18 11.87 -29.60
CA VAL A 257 -1.97 11.89 -30.41
C VAL A 257 -1.95 10.64 -31.28
N ALA A 258 -1.92 10.81 -32.59
CA ALA A 258 -1.75 9.70 -33.53
C ALA A 258 -0.25 9.60 -33.91
N THR A 259 0.50 8.77 -33.19
CA THR A 259 1.95 8.65 -33.31
C THR A 259 2.44 8.37 -34.73
N PRO A 260 1.87 7.40 -35.49
CA PRO A 260 2.32 7.14 -36.87
C PRO A 260 2.08 8.33 -37.81
N SER A 261 0.96 9.02 -37.64
CA SER A 261 0.64 10.20 -38.47
C SER A 261 1.58 11.39 -38.20
N LEU A 262 1.95 11.59 -36.93
CA LEU A 262 2.94 12.62 -36.56
C LEU A 262 4.32 12.30 -37.09
N MET A 263 4.75 11.04 -36.95
CA MET A 263 6.04 10.58 -37.48
C MET A 263 6.10 10.72 -38.99
N ALA A 264 5.07 10.28 -39.74
CA ALA A 264 5.01 10.44 -41.18
C ALA A 264 5.07 11.89 -41.62
N LYS A 265 4.33 12.80 -40.98
CA LYS A 265 4.38 14.22 -41.25
C LYS A 265 5.77 14.82 -41.00
N ARG A 266 6.40 14.42 -39.90
CA ARG A 266 7.75 14.95 -39.56
C ARG A 266 8.81 14.45 -40.53
N VAL A 267 8.77 13.16 -40.87
CA VAL A 267 9.70 12.57 -41.87
C VAL A 267 9.48 13.22 -43.23
N SER A 268 8.22 13.39 -43.69
CA SER A 268 7.92 14.06 -44.94
C SER A 268 8.42 15.52 -44.94
N ALA A 269 8.23 16.26 -43.87
CA ALA A 269 8.72 17.63 -43.75
C ALA A 269 10.26 17.70 -43.85
N MET A 270 10.96 16.79 -43.15
CA MET A 270 12.43 16.71 -43.23
C MET A 270 12.92 16.28 -44.62
N ALA A 271 12.17 15.45 -45.35
CA ALA A 271 12.52 15.06 -46.72
C ALA A 271 12.28 16.18 -47.76
N ILE A 272 11.25 16.99 -47.51
CA ILE A 272 10.92 18.11 -48.44
C ILE A 272 11.78 19.34 -48.18
N SER A 273 12.15 19.61 -46.94
CA SER A 273 12.96 20.77 -46.54
C SER A 273 14.04 20.32 -45.55
N PRO A 274 15.17 19.78 -46.05
CA PRO A 274 16.22 19.24 -45.18
C PRO A 274 16.96 20.31 -44.37
N ASP A 275 16.84 21.59 -44.73
CA ASP A 275 17.57 22.71 -44.13
C ASP A 275 16.75 23.52 -43.08
N MET A 276 15.62 22.96 -42.57
CA MET A 276 14.83 23.61 -41.53
C MET A 276 15.07 22.98 -40.14
#